data_43ec7edff56f34f697f775a84788daa9
#
_entry.id   43ec7edff56f34f697f775a84788daa9
#
_cell.length_a   1.000
_cell.length_b   1.000
_cell.length_c   1.000
_cell.angle_alpha   90.00
_cell.angle_beta   90.00
_cell.angle_gamma   90.00
#
_symmetry.space_group_name_H-M   'P 1'
#
loop_
_entity.id
_entity.type
_entity.pdbx_description
1 polymer ?
#
loop_
_entity_poly.entity_id
_entity_poly.type
_entity_poly.pdbx_seq_one_letter_code
_entity_poly.pdbx_strand_id
1 'polypeptide(L)'
;MRGVASVLICFFLSGGAAHAETLAGAMCRAYNANPQLNAGRAELRAIDERVPQAEAGMRPRVSGDAYLGVQHNRLVTKQRDVNVNDPTDTSVTKNIQNGGSLPRSAHLTFEQPIFDGFKTQNQTRAAESGVFAGRERLRLTEQRILFDAVTAYMNVLRDTAALKLQESNVAVLKEQLRQTRERYQYGQITLTDVAQVEARLAGGKSLAGAARATLDASIGVYRKTVGVEPTKLAPGAPIDRLLPKSREEAERIAQNEHPFILAALHEADVADLDIKALEADFMPKLSIVGDVFTQTDISGIGNRNVGAKVLGHLNVPIYEGGLTSSRVRQAKETAGQRRFDADVARAEILSLVRAYWGALQAAKTQISAAQTQIAAAERALYGIREEAKAGQRTTLEILIAQQELLYARIALVFAQRDRVVASYAVLSSLGRLSSGWLGLTPGGYDPAIHFEQVKDLWGDPTTPDR
;
A
#
# COMPACT_ATOMS: atom_id res chain seq x y z
N MET A 1 -2.39 -35.58 39.13
CA MET A 1 -3.65 -36.12 38.59
C MET A 1 -3.91 -35.42 37.25
N ARG A 2 -3.82 -36.20 36.20
CA ARG A 2 -3.88 -35.75 34.79
C ARG A 2 -5.33 -35.52 34.38
N GLY A 3 -5.67 -34.32 33.90
CA GLY A 3 -6.93 -34.01 33.26
C GLY A 3 -6.72 -33.87 31.76
N VAL A 4 -7.12 -34.87 30.99
CA VAL A 4 -7.14 -34.89 29.52
C VAL A 4 -8.36 -34.10 29.07
N ALA A 5 -8.16 -32.95 28.47
CA ALA A 5 -9.22 -32.19 27.77
C ALA A 5 -9.30 -32.69 26.33
N SER A 6 -10.36 -33.43 26.01
CA SER A 6 -10.70 -33.88 24.67
C SER A 6 -11.09 -32.68 23.80
N VAL A 7 -10.28 -32.40 22.79
CA VAL A 7 -10.63 -31.44 21.71
C VAL A 7 -11.58 -32.15 20.75
N LEU A 8 -12.84 -31.76 20.79
CA LEU A 8 -13.86 -32.17 19.83
C LEU A 8 -13.65 -31.38 18.54
N ILE A 9 -13.02 -32.00 17.54
CA ILE A 9 -12.93 -31.46 16.17
C ILE A 9 -14.30 -31.65 15.53
N CYS A 10 -15.10 -30.59 15.51
CA CYS A 10 -16.31 -30.52 14.69
C CYS A 10 -15.92 -30.36 13.21
N PHE A 11 -15.83 -31.50 12.52
CA PHE A 11 -15.83 -31.53 11.06
C PHE A 11 -17.23 -31.12 10.56
N PHE A 12 -17.45 -29.84 10.26
CA PHE A 12 -18.60 -29.41 9.47
C PHE A 12 -18.40 -29.85 8.03
N LEU A 13 -18.91 -31.01 7.68
CA LEU A 13 -19.27 -31.35 6.30
C LEU A 13 -20.46 -30.46 5.90
N SER A 14 -20.20 -29.23 5.50
CA SER A 14 -21.19 -28.42 4.79
C SER A 14 -21.26 -28.94 3.36
N GLY A 15 -22.24 -29.81 3.10
CA GLY A 15 -22.73 -30.13 1.74
C GLY A 15 -23.07 -28.80 1.06
N GLY A 16 -22.24 -28.38 0.09
CA GLY A 16 -22.37 -27.08 -0.55
C GLY A 16 -23.59 -27.06 -1.47
N ALA A 17 -24.66 -26.45 -1.03
CA ALA A 17 -25.52 -25.72 -1.94
C ALA A 17 -24.61 -24.64 -2.57
N ALA A 18 -24.36 -24.70 -3.88
CA ALA A 18 -23.55 -23.72 -4.60
C ALA A 18 -24.26 -22.36 -4.57
N HIS A 19 -24.15 -21.66 -3.45
CA HIS A 19 -24.61 -20.28 -3.34
C HIS A 19 -23.77 -19.43 -4.27
N ALA A 20 -24.44 -18.61 -5.11
CA ALA A 20 -23.76 -17.64 -5.94
C ALA A 20 -22.88 -16.73 -5.06
N GLU A 21 -21.63 -16.55 -5.44
CA GLU A 21 -20.70 -15.68 -4.73
C GLU A 21 -21.21 -14.24 -4.77
N THR A 22 -21.27 -13.58 -3.63
CA THR A 22 -21.70 -12.18 -3.53
C THR A 22 -20.52 -11.22 -3.64
N LEU A 23 -20.79 -9.98 -4.06
CA LEU A 23 -19.77 -8.92 -4.09
C LEU A 23 -19.11 -8.71 -2.72
N ALA A 24 -19.89 -8.75 -1.62
CA ALA A 24 -19.36 -8.67 -0.27
C ALA A 24 -18.45 -9.87 0.07
N GLY A 25 -18.81 -11.08 -0.38
CA GLY A 25 -17.97 -12.26 -0.21
C GLY A 25 -16.62 -12.16 -0.95
N ALA A 26 -16.63 -11.64 -2.17
CA ALA A 26 -15.42 -11.40 -2.95
C ALA A 26 -14.51 -10.35 -2.28
N MET A 27 -15.09 -9.24 -1.80
CA MET A 27 -14.35 -8.22 -1.04
C MET A 27 -13.76 -8.77 0.26
N CYS A 28 -14.51 -9.59 1.00
CA CYS A 28 -14.03 -10.24 2.23
C CYS A 28 -12.83 -11.16 1.95
N ARG A 29 -12.88 -11.95 0.88
CA ARG A 29 -11.74 -12.78 0.47
C ARG A 29 -10.53 -11.96 0.07
N ALA A 30 -10.73 -10.91 -0.74
CA ALA A 30 -9.66 -10.00 -1.12
C ALA A 30 -9.00 -9.36 0.12
N TYR A 31 -9.78 -8.90 1.10
CA TYR A 31 -9.28 -8.35 2.36
C TYR A 31 -8.43 -9.35 3.17
N ASN A 32 -8.85 -10.61 3.22
CA ASN A 32 -8.15 -11.62 4.03
C ASN A 32 -6.95 -12.24 3.33
N ALA A 33 -7.04 -12.48 2.02
CA ALA A 33 -6.08 -13.30 1.30
C ALA A 33 -5.15 -12.51 0.36
N ASN A 34 -5.41 -11.23 0.08
CA ASN A 34 -4.62 -10.47 -0.89
C ASN A 34 -3.19 -10.24 -0.40
N PRO A 35 -2.16 -10.68 -1.16
CA PRO A 35 -0.76 -10.55 -0.76
C PRO A 35 -0.29 -9.09 -0.59
N GLN A 36 -0.83 -8.14 -1.36
CA GLN A 36 -0.45 -6.73 -1.27
C GLN A 36 -0.93 -6.11 0.05
N LEU A 37 -2.13 -6.47 0.52
CA LEU A 37 -2.63 -6.01 1.81
C LEU A 37 -1.84 -6.62 2.96
N ASN A 38 -1.50 -7.91 2.86
CA ASN A 38 -0.67 -8.57 3.87
C ASN A 38 0.77 -8.01 3.90
N ALA A 39 1.33 -7.64 2.75
CA ALA A 39 2.59 -6.91 2.68
C ALA A 39 2.50 -5.54 3.36
N GLY A 40 1.44 -4.78 3.11
CA GLY A 40 1.20 -3.49 3.79
C GLY A 40 1.04 -3.63 5.32
N ARG A 41 0.40 -4.71 5.79
CA ARG A 41 0.34 -5.02 7.23
C ARG A 41 1.72 -5.32 7.82
N ALA A 42 2.56 -6.06 7.08
CA ALA A 42 3.93 -6.33 7.49
C ALA A 42 4.80 -5.06 7.49
N GLU A 43 4.63 -4.20 6.48
CA GLU A 43 5.29 -2.89 6.42
C GLU A 43 4.92 -2.01 7.61
N LEU A 44 3.63 -1.95 7.99
CA LEU A 44 3.21 -1.19 9.17
C LEU A 44 3.87 -1.73 10.44
N ARG A 45 3.93 -3.06 10.64
CA ARG A 45 4.63 -3.64 11.78
C ARG A 45 6.13 -3.28 11.81
N ALA A 46 6.77 -3.18 10.64
CA ALA A 46 8.15 -2.72 10.56
C ALA A 46 8.29 -1.21 10.88
N ILE A 47 7.26 -0.41 10.61
CA ILE A 47 7.21 1.00 11.01
C ILE A 47 7.01 1.14 12.52
N ASP A 48 6.18 0.30 13.15
CA ASP A 48 5.96 0.29 14.60
C ASP A 48 7.29 0.12 15.37
N GLU A 49 8.22 -0.69 14.85
CA GLU A 49 9.55 -0.90 15.45
C GLU A 49 10.45 0.34 15.45
N ARG A 50 10.12 1.38 14.72
CA ARG A 50 10.88 2.65 14.76
C ARG A 50 10.74 3.39 16.09
N VAL A 51 9.64 3.16 16.82
CA VAL A 51 9.41 3.80 18.12
C VAL A 51 10.39 3.26 19.18
N PRO A 52 10.47 1.95 19.46
CA PRO A 52 11.49 1.43 20.40
C PRO A 52 12.93 1.70 19.93
N GLN A 53 13.19 1.75 18.59
CA GLN A 53 14.50 2.16 18.07
C GLN A 53 14.83 3.62 18.40
N ALA A 54 13.88 4.52 18.31
CA ALA A 54 14.08 5.92 18.70
C ALA A 54 14.31 6.04 20.21
N GLU A 55 13.51 5.36 21.03
CA GLU A 55 13.67 5.35 22.49
C GLU A 55 15.01 4.79 22.96
N ALA A 56 15.58 3.86 22.19
CA ALA A 56 16.91 3.30 22.49
C ALA A 56 18.03 4.35 22.58
N GLY A 57 17.79 5.58 22.08
CA GLY A 57 18.69 6.71 22.23
C GLY A 57 19.00 7.08 23.69
N MET A 58 18.04 6.87 24.62
CA MET A 58 18.21 7.14 26.07
C MET A 58 18.41 5.86 26.90
N ARG A 59 18.43 4.67 26.26
CA ARG A 59 18.63 3.38 26.97
C ARG A 59 20.12 3.12 27.21
N PRO A 60 20.48 2.36 28.27
CA PRO A 60 21.87 2.00 28.52
C PRO A 60 22.42 1.12 27.38
N ARG A 61 23.69 1.36 27.05
CA ARG A 61 24.43 0.57 26.05
C ARG A 61 25.61 -0.12 26.73
N VAL A 62 25.81 -1.38 26.42
CA VAL A 62 26.98 -2.17 26.87
C VAL A 62 27.67 -2.71 25.63
N SER A 63 28.96 -2.42 25.49
CA SER A 63 29.80 -2.94 24.41
C SER A 63 31.07 -3.57 24.94
N GLY A 64 31.53 -4.61 24.27
CA GLY A 64 32.81 -5.25 24.57
C GLY A 64 33.72 -5.22 23.34
N ASP A 65 34.96 -4.71 23.54
CA ASP A 65 35.98 -4.62 22.50
C ASP A 65 37.22 -5.41 22.93
N ALA A 66 37.80 -6.20 22.05
CA ALA A 66 39.04 -6.91 22.30
C ALA A 66 40.01 -6.73 21.12
N TYR A 67 41.26 -6.43 21.44
CA TYR A 67 42.33 -6.24 20.47
C TYR A 67 43.49 -7.18 20.76
N LEU A 68 44.03 -7.78 19.71
CA LEU A 68 45.25 -8.58 19.70
C LEU A 68 46.07 -8.16 18.50
N GLY A 69 47.35 -7.85 18.68
CA GLY A 69 48.19 -7.42 17.58
C GLY A 69 49.68 -7.70 17.81
N VAL A 70 50.48 -7.40 16.82
CA VAL A 70 51.93 -7.35 16.87
C VAL A 70 52.35 -5.90 16.65
N GLN A 71 53.18 -5.39 17.51
CA GLN A 71 53.65 -4.01 17.43
C GLN A 71 55.18 -3.98 17.54
N HIS A 72 55.83 -3.21 16.69
CA HIS A 72 57.23 -2.88 16.80
C HIS A 72 57.41 -1.37 17.01
N ASN A 73 57.89 -1.00 18.19
CA ASN A 73 58.11 0.40 18.56
C ASN A 73 59.61 0.72 18.73
N ARG A 74 60.03 1.83 18.17
CA ARG A 74 61.32 2.45 18.44
C ARG A 74 61.07 3.83 19.10
N LEU A 75 61.17 3.89 20.43
CA LEU A 75 61.05 5.13 21.20
C LEU A 75 62.41 5.71 21.41
N VAL A 76 62.61 6.95 20.99
CA VAL A 76 63.82 7.72 21.22
C VAL A 76 63.49 8.87 22.15
N THR A 77 63.82 8.73 23.43
CA THR A 77 63.65 9.79 24.42
C THR A 77 64.99 10.56 24.60
N LYS A 78 64.94 11.85 24.45
CA LYS A 78 66.08 12.75 24.76
C LYS A 78 65.72 13.47 26.05
N GLN A 79 66.47 13.18 27.10
CA GLN A 79 66.37 13.85 28.38
C GLN A 79 67.54 14.82 28.50
N ARG A 80 67.25 16.07 28.80
CA ARG A 80 68.26 17.05 29.13
C ARG A 80 68.45 17.04 30.64
N ASP A 81 69.57 16.54 31.04
CA ASP A 81 69.99 16.61 32.50
C ASP A 81 70.76 17.85 32.71
N VAL A 82 70.26 18.67 33.62
CA VAL A 82 70.97 19.94 34.04
C VAL A 82 71.68 19.65 35.39
N ASN A 83 72.99 19.84 35.39
CA ASN A 83 73.74 19.67 36.61
C ASN A 83 73.31 20.74 37.65
N VAL A 84 72.82 20.28 38.81
CA VAL A 84 72.29 21.17 39.85
C VAL A 84 73.40 22.11 40.42
N ASN A 85 74.65 21.67 40.32
CA ASN A 85 75.77 22.45 40.82
C ASN A 85 76.44 23.32 39.76
N ASP A 86 76.20 23.10 38.47
CA ASP A 86 76.64 23.92 37.34
C ASP A 86 75.52 23.93 36.24
N PRO A 87 74.66 24.95 36.25
CA PRO A 87 73.57 25.07 35.32
C PRO A 87 74.02 25.24 33.86
N THR A 88 75.32 25.51 33.62
CA THR A 88 75.86 25.61 32.26
C THR A 88 76.29 24.26 31.71
N ASP A 89 76.49 23.24 32.53
CA ASP A 89 76.76 21.86 32.14
C ASP A 89 75.46 21.11 31.92
N THR A 90 75.06 21.04 30.63
CA THR A 90 73.86 20.34 30.20
C THR A 90 74.27 19.14 29.38
N SER A 91 74.01 17.97 29.93
CA SER A 91 74.14 16.72 29.16
C SER A 91 72.82 16.32 28.52
N VAL A 92 72.82 15.74 27.33
CA VAL A 92 71.63 15.19 26.65
C VAL A 92 71.75 13.69 26.58
N THR A 93 71.07 13.04 27.53
CA THR A 93 71.00 11.59 27.51
C THR A 93 69.98 11.12 26.47
N LYS A 94 70.40 10.31 25.52
CA LYS A 94 69.55 9.71 24.50
C LYS A 94 69.27 8.26 24.87
N ASN A 95 68.05 7.98 25.28
CA ASN A 95 67.59 6.64 25.55
C ASN A 95 66.84 6.10 24.32
N ILE A 96 67.30 4.97 23.78
CA ILE A 96 66.64 4.30 22.63
C ILE A 96 66.09 2.98 23.14
N GLN A 97 64.79 2.91 23.21
CA GLN A 97 64.07 1.68 23.45
C GLN A 97 63.57 1.15 22.09
N ASN A 98 63.99 -0.05 21.71
CA ASN A 98 63.64 -0.71 20.48
C ASN A 98 63.17 -2.13 20.82
N GLY A 99 61.88 -2.46 20.48
CA GLY A 99 61.36 -3.76 20.83
C GLY A 99 60.03 -4.06 20.14
N GLY A 100 59.82 -5.36 19.89
CA GLY A 100 58.52 -5.87 19.49
C GLY A 100 57.67 -6.22 20.73
N SER A 101 56.39 -5.98 20.70
CA SER A 101 55.44 -6.38 21.73
C SER A 101 54.18 -7.04 21.09
N LEU A 102 53.45 -7.78 21.91
CA LEU A 102 52.19 -8.39 21.57
C LEU A 102 51.07 -7.72 22.35
N PRO A 103 50.61 -6.50 21.89
CA PRO A 103 49.59 -5.75 22.59
C PRO A 103 48.30 -6.56 22.60
N ARG A 104 47.70 -6.65 23.77
CA ARG A 104 46.39 -7.29 24.02
C ARG A 104 45.57 -6.34 24.88
N SER A 105 44.33 -6.15 24.49
CA SER A 105 43.40 -5.39 25.35
C SER A 105 42.00 -5.95 25.24
N ALA A 106 41.27 -5.87 26.34
CA ALA A 106 39.83 -6.10 26.36
C ALA A 106 39.19 -4.98 27.20
N HIS A 107 38.10 -4.42 26.64
CA HIS A 107 37.32 -3.35 27.25
C HIS A 107 35.86 -3.78 27.34
N LEU A 108 35.22 -3.49 28.45
CA LEU A 108 33.76 -3.55 28.59
C LEU A 108 33.31 -2.14 28.96
N THR A 109 32.60 -1.51 28.03
CA THR A 109 32.12 -0.13 28.19
C THR A 109 30.62 -0.14 28.40
N PHE A 110 30.17 0.55 29.43
CA PHE A 110 28.76 0.87 29.74
C PHE A 110 28.55 2.37 29.51
N GLU A 111 27.55 2.73 28.73
CA GLU A 111 27.16 4.11 28.50
C GLU A 111 25.68 4.31 28.81
N GLN A 112 25.34 5.26 29.68
CA GLN A 112 23.99 5.68 29.97
C GLN A 112 23.85 7.18 29.65
N PRO A 113 23.14 7.54 28.56
CA PRO A 113 22.73 8.91 28.31
C PRO A 113 21.80 9.38 29.43
N ILE A 114 22.04 10.55 29.98
CA ILE A 114 21.24 11.18 31.04
C ILE A 114 20.44 12.35 30.44
N PHE A 115 21.06 13.08 29.53
CA PHE A 115 20.44 14.21 28.84
C PHE A 115 21.05 14.38 27.44
N ASP A 116 20.21 14.49 26.42
CA ASP A 116 20.62 14.63 25.03
C ASP A 116 20.02 15.87 24.32
N GLY A 117 19.58 16.87 25.14
CA GLY A 117 18.92 18.06 24.61
C GLY A 117 17.47 17.81 24.13
N PHE A 118 16.80 16.79 24.61
CA PHE A 118 15.46 16.33 24.16
C PHE A 118 15.45 15.73 22.76
N LYS A 119 16.60 15.36 22.21
CA LYS A 119 16.71 14.75 20.87
C LYS A 119 15.91 13.47 20.78
N THR A 120 16.17 12.51 21.66
CA THR A 120 15.48 11.21 21.70
C THR A 120 13.98 11.40 21.90
N GLN A 121 13.55 12.30 22.78
CA GLN A 121 12.12 12.55 22.98
C GLN A 121 11.42 13.05 21.70
N ASN A 122 12.05 13.96 20.95
CA ASN A 122 11.49 14.46 19.70
C ASN A 122 11.55 13.39 18.60
N GLN A 123 12.60 12.56 18.54
CA GLN A 123 12.70 11.43 17.62
C GLN A 123 11.64 10.37 17.91
N THR A 124 11.35 10.05 19.17
CA THR A 124 10.28 9.12 19.54
C THR A 124 8.91 9.65 19.10
N ARG A 125 8.61 10.93 19.35
CA ARG A 125 7.38 11.56 18.86
C ARG A 125 7.30 11.60 17.34
N ALA A 126 8.41 11.83 16.66
CA ALA A 126 8.47 11.75 15.19
C ALA A 126 8.18 10.31 14.69
N ALA A 127 8.74 9.31 15.37
CA ALA A 127 8.46 7.90 15.06
C ALA A 127 6.98 7.55 15.30
N GLU A 128 6.37 8.01 16.40
CA GLU A 128 4.92 7.83 16.67
C GLU A 128 4.06 8.47 15.58
N SER A 129 4.36 9.72 15.18
CA SER A 129 3.66 10.37 14.05
C SER A 129 3.86 9.59 12.75
N GLY A 130 5.05 9.01 12.55
CA GLY A 130 5.35 8.11 11.44
C GLY A 130 4.50 6.82 11.45
N VAL A 131 4.21 6.26 12.63
CA VAL A 131 3.28 5.13 12.80
C VAL A 131 1.87 5.54 12.39
N PHE A 132 1.38 6.73 12.80
CA PHE A 132 0.07 7.22 12.37
C PHE A 132 0.01 7.41 10.85
N ALA A 133 1.03 7.99 10.23
CA ALA A 133 1.13 8.06 8.78
C ALA A 133 1.11 6.67 8.12
N GLY A 134 1.82 5.70 8.70
CA GLY A 134 1.82 4.29 8.27
C GLY A 134 0.44 3.64 8.33
N ARG A 135 -0.32 3.88 9.40
CA ARG A 135 -1.70 3.38 9.54
C ARG A 135 -2.61 3.93 8.43
N GLU A 136 -2.50 5.22 8.14
CA GLU A 136 -3.29 5.84 7.07
C GLU A 136 -2.89 5.31 5.66
N ARG A 137 -1.61 5.02 5.43
CA ARG A 137 -1.15 4.35 4.20
C ARG A 137 -1.68 2.92 4.08
N LEU A 138 -1.78 2.18 5.18
CA LEU A 138 -2.42 0.86 5.18
C LEU A 138 -3.90 0.97 4.83
N ARG A 139 -4.63 1.95 5.37
CA ARG A 139 -6.03 2.24 5.01
C ARG A 139 -6.18 2.54 3.50
N LEU A 140 -5.25 3.30 2.91
CA LEU A 140 -5.23 3.54 1.45
C LEU A 140 -5.03 2.24 0.67
N THR A 141 -4.14 1.37 1.11
CA THR A 141 -3.91 0.06 0.49
C THR A 141 -5.17 -0.81 0.58
N GLU A 142 -5.83 -0.84 1.73
CA GLU A 142 -7.10 -1.53 1.93
C GLU A 142 -8.18 -1.02 0.96
N GLN A 143 -8.36 0.30 0.88
CA GLN A 143 -9.33 0.92 -0.03
C GLN A 143 -9.08 0.54 -1.48
N ARG A 144 -7.82 0.59 -1.91
CA ARG A 144 -7.44 0.22 -3.27
C ARG A 144 -7.77 -1.24 -3.56
N ILE A 145 -7.42 -2.17 -2.67
CA ILE A 145 -7.69 -3.60 -2.85
C ILE A 145 -9.19 -3.89 -2.87
N LEU A 146 -9.97 -3.27 -1.99
CA LEU A 146 -11.42 -3.42 -2.00
C LEU A 146 -12.05 -2.84 -3.28
N PHE A 147 -11.57 -1.70 -3.76
CA PHE A 147 -12.03 -1.10 -5.01
C PHE A 147 -11.65 -1.94 -6.24
N ASP A 148 -10.44 -2.50 -6.25
CA ASP A 148 -9.98 -3.42 -7.30
C ASP A 148 -10.82 -4.70 -7.31
N ALA A 149 -11.21 -5.23 -6.13
CA ALA A 149 -12.07 -6.40 -6.01
C ALA A 149 -13.48 -6.12 -6.57
N VAL A 150 -14.07 -4.95 -6.24
CA VAL A 150 -15.36 -4.52 -6.81
C VAL A 150 -15.27 -4.42 -8.32
N THR A 151 -14.22 -3.79 -8.83
CA THR A 151 -14.00 -3.58 -10.26
C THR A 151 -13.82 -4.90 -10.99
N ALA A 152 -13.00 -5.81 -10.47
CA ALA A 152 -12.77 -7.12 -11.04
C ALA A 152 -14.06 -7.96 -11.05
N TYR A 153 -14.79 -7.98 -9.94
CA TYR A 153 -16.08 -8.67 -9.83
C TYR A 153 -17.09 -8.19 -10.89
N MET A 154 -17.27 -6.88 -10.99
CA MET A 154 -18.23 -6.28 -11.92
C MET A 154 -17.78 -6.41 -13.37
N ASN A 155 -16.48 -6.46 -13.66
CA ASN A 155 -15.98 -6.73 -15.01
C ASN A 155 -16.33 -8.16 -15.46
N VAL A 156 -16.14 -9.18 -14.60
CA VAL A 156 -16.53 -10.57 -14.94
C VAL A 156 -18.03 -10.66 -15.22
N LEU A 157 -18.87 -10.01 -14.41
CA LEU A 157 -20.33 -9.97 -14.64
C LEU A 157 -20.67 -9.31 -15.99
N ARG A 158 -20.08 -8.15 -16.29
CA ARG A 158 -20.25 -7.42 -17.53
C ARG A 158 -19.86 -8.28 -18.73
N ASP A 159 -18.65 -8.86 -18.68
CA ASP A 159 -18.10 -9.58 -19.83
C ASP A 159 -18.81 -10.91 -20.06
N THR A 160 -19.27 -11.56 -18.98
CA THR A 160 -20.17 -12.73 -19.09
C THR A 160 -21.48 -12.37 -19.78
N ALA A 161 -22.10 -11.25 -19.41
CA ALA A 161 -23.33 -10.80 -20.03
C ALA A 161 -23.11 -10.36 -21.49
N ALA A 162 -22.01 -9.66 -21.78
CA ALA A 162 -21.65 -9.24 -23.14
C ALA A 162 -21.37 -10.44 -24.04
N LEU A 163 -20.63 -11.44 -23.58
CA LEU A 163 -20.40 -12.69 -24.33
C LEU A 163 -21.73 -13.41 -24.65
N LYS A 164 -22.62 -13.55 -23.67
CA LYS A 164 -23.92 -14.16 -23.84
C LYS A 164 -24.75 -13.43 -24.90
N LEU A 165 -24.73 -12.10 -24.94
CA LEU A 165 -25.41 -11.30 -25.97
C LEU A 165 -24.80 -11.54 -27.36
N GLN A 166 -23.46 -11.60 -27.46
CA GLN A 166 -22.78 -11.87 -28.74
C GLN A 166 -23.04 -13.29 -29.23
N GLU A 167 -23.02 -14.30 -28.37
CA GLU A 167 -23.33 -15.69 -28.72
C GLU A 167 -24.80 -15.83 -29.18
N SER A 168 -25.74 -15.16 -28.49
CA SER A 168 -27.13 -15.09 -28.91
C SER A 168 -27.29 -14.43 -30.28
N ASN A 169 -26.56 -13.35 -30.55
CA ASN A 169 -26.56 -12.71 -31.86
C ASN A 169 -26.03 -13.65 -32.97
N VAL A 170 -24.94 -14.37 -32.69
CA VAL A 170 -24.43 -15.38 -33.65
C VAL A 170 -25.46 -16.47 -33.93
N ALA A 171 -26.23 -16.93 -32.94
CA ALA A 171 -27.29 -17.89 -33.11
C ALA A 171 -28.41 -17.34 -34.01
N VAL A 172 -28.84 -16.09 -33.80
CA VAL A 172 -29.83 -15.38 -34.62
C VAL A 172 -29.31 -15.23 -36.06
N LEU A 173 -28.06 -14.83 -36.27
CA LEU A 173 -27.50 -14.66 -37.61
C LEU A 173 -27.32 -16.00 -38.35
N LYS A 174 -27.03 -17.10 -37.67
CA LYS A 174 -27.01 -18.44 -38.25
C LYS A 174 -28.39 -18.86 -38.78
N GLU A 175 -29.41 -18.63 -37.97
CA GLU A 175 -30.79 -18.92 -38.38
C GLU A 175 -31.23 -18.02 -39.52
N GLN A 176 -30.91 -16.73 -39.48
CA GLN A 176 -31.16 -15.78 -40.56
C GLN A 176 -30.50 -16.24 -41.88
N LEU A 177 -29.25 -16.71 -41.82
CA LEU A 177 -28.55 -17.24 -43.00
C LEU A 177 -29.23 -18.46 -43.57
N ARG A 178 -29.69 -19.38 -42.72
CA ARG A 178 -30.44 -20.58 -43.16
C ARG A 178 -31.70 -20.18 -43.92
N GLN A 179 -32.52 -19.29 -43.38
CA GLN A 179 -33.74 -18.78 -43.98
C GLN A 179 -33.47 -18.03 -45.30
N THR A 180 -32.41 -17.19 -45.30
CA THR A 180 -32.02 -16.42 -46.49
C THR A 180 -31.58 -17.36 -47.62
N ARG A 181 -30.81 -18.44 -47.35
CA ARG A 181 -30.40 -19.42 -48.34
C ARG A 181 -31.60 -20.20 -48.93
N GLU A 182 -32.57 -20.56 -48.08
CA GLU A 182 -33.81 -21.22 -48.54
C GLU A 182 -34.59 -20.31 -49.50
N ARG A 183 -34.80 -19.05 -49.13
CA ARG A 183 -35.50 -18.05 -50.00
C ARG A 183 -34.76 -17.79 -51.31
N TYR A 184 -33.41 -17.82 -51.31
CA TYR A 184 -32.61 -17.74 -52.52
C TYR A 184 -32.84 -18.92 -53.45
N GLN A 185 -32.90 -20.15 -52.92
CA GLN A 185 -33.18 -21.35 -53.69
C GLN A 185 -34.55 -21.30 -54.39
N TYR A 186 -35.52 -20.60 -53.78
CA TYR A 186 -36.85 -20.40 -54.42
C TYR A 186 -36.91 -19.11 -55.27
N GLY A 187 -35.76 -18.45 -55.52
CA GLY A 187 -35.69 -17.27 -56.39
C GLY A 187 -36.32 -16.00 -55.82
N GLN A 188 -36.61 -15.96 -54.51
CA GLN A 188 -37.28 -14.83 -53.85
C GLN A 188 -36.34 -13.67 -53.47
N ILE A 189 -35.05 -13.91 -53.44
CA ILE A 189 -34.01 -12.91 -53.05
C ILE A 189 -32.75 -13.12 -53.88
N THR A 190 -31.82 -12.16 -53.79
CA THR A 190 -30.57 -12.13 -54.57
C THR A 190 -29.42 -12.84 -53.86
N LEU A 191 -28.37 -13.25 -54.61
CA LEU A 191 -27.13 -13.78 -54.05
C LEU A 191 -26.45 -12.72 -53.17
N THR A 192 -26.61 -11.43 -53.47
CA THR A 192 -26.12 -10.32 -52.67
C THR A 192 -26.69 -10.33 -51.26
N ASP A 193 -27.97 -10.65 -51.09
CA ASP A 193 -28.61 -10.77 -49.77
C ASP A 193 -27.98 -11.91 -48.95
N VAL A 194 -27.69 -13.04 -49.59
CA VAL A 194 -26.99 -14.16 -48.93
C VAL A 194 -25.59 -13.75 -48.48
N ALA A 195 -24.82 -13.10 -49.38
CA ALA A 195 -23.47 -12.65 -49.08
C ALA A 195 -23.41 -11.61 -47.91
N GLN A 196 -24.42 -10.72 -47.83
CA GLN A 196 -24.53 -9.78 -46.70
C GLN A 196 -24.75 -10.48 -45.38
N VAL A 197 -25.63 -11.48 -45.29
CA VAL A 197 -25.87 -12.23 -44.05
C VAL A 197 -24.65 -13.07 -43.69
N GLU A 198 -23.95 -13.65 -44.66
CA GLU A 198 -22.69 -14.39 -44.45
C GLU A 198 -21.61 -13.45 -43.87
N ALA A 199 -21.45 -12.27 -44.43
CA ALA A 199 -20.52 -11.27 -43.92
C ALA A 199 -20.84 -10.85 -42.47
N ARG A 200 -22.14 -10.61 -42.17
CA ARG A 200 -22.60 -10.29 -40.81
C ARG A 200 -22.37 -11.44 -39.83
N LEU A 201 -22.60 -12.69 -40.24
CA LEU A 201 -22.33 -13.86 -39.41
C LEU A 201 -20.82 -14.00 -39.11
N ALA A 202 -19.96 -13.81 -40.11
CA ALA A 202 -18.51 -13.85 -39.93
C ALA A 202 -18.05 -12.76 -38.92
N GLY A 203 -18.53 -11.52 -39.07
CA GLY A 203 -18.31 -10.45 -38.15
C GLY A 203 -18.83 -10.75 -36.74
N GLY A 204 -20.03 -11.28 -36.60
CA GLY A 204 -20.61 -11.69 -35.32
C GLY A 204 -19.79 -12.78 -34.62
N LYS A 205 -19.26 -13.77 -35.33
CA LYS A 205 -18.35 -14.80 -34.79
C LYS A 205 -17.05 -14.19 -34.29
N SER A 206 -16.46 -13.20 -35.00
CA SER A 206 -15.27 -12.49 -34.60
C SER A 206 -15.51 -11.72 -33.30
N LEU A 207 -16.63 -10.98 -33.20
CA LEU A 207 -16.99 -10.24 -31.97
C LEU A 207 -17.24 -11.15 -30.77
N ALA A 208 -17.88 -12.33 -30.99
CA ALA A 208 -18.06 -13.32 -29.93
C ALA A 208 -16.70 -13.89 -29.46
N GLY A 209 -15.77 -14.14 -30.39
CA GLY A 209 -14.40 -14.56 -30.06
C GLY A 209 -13.65 -13.51 -29.23
N ALA A 210 -13.74 -12.24 -29.63
CA ALA A 210 -13.15 -11.13 -28.87
C ALA A 210 -13.78 -10.97 -27.48
N ALA A 211 -15.10 -11.10 -27.35
CA ALA A 211 -15.79 -11.05 -26.05
C ALA A 211 -15.37 -12.21 -25.14
N ARG A 212 -15.11 -13.40 -25.67
CA ARG A 212 -14.59 -14.54 -24.91
C ARG A 212 -13.19 -14.25 -24.37
N ALA A 213 -12.27 -13.75 -25.21
CA ALA A 213 -10.94 -13.36 -24.78
C ALA A 213 -10.95 -12.26 -23.72
N THR A 214 -11.87 -11.29 -23.81
CA THR A 214 -12.07 -10.24 -22.81
C THR A 214 -12.55 -10.83 -21.47
N LEU A 215 -13.48 -11.79 -21.51
CA LEU A 215 -13.94 -12.50 -20.30
C LEU A 215 -12.79 -13.27 -19.65
N ASP A 216 -11.98 -14.00 -20.41
CA ASP A 216 -10.85 -14.75 -19.91
C ASP A 216 -9.82 -13.82 -19.23
N ALA A 217 -9.57 -12.65 -19.81
CA ALA A 217 -8.72 -11.62 -19.20
C ALA A 217 -9.30 -11.09 -17.87
N SER A 218 -10.62 -10.83 -17.82
CA SER A 218 -11.31 -10.38 -16.61
C SER A 218 -11.30 -11.45 -15.50
N ILE A 219 -11.41 -12.71 -15.84
CA ILE A 219 -11.27 -13.85 -14.93
C ILE A 219 -9.84 -13.87 -14.34
N GLY A 220 -8.82 -13.65 -15.19
CA GLY A 220 -7.44 -13.56 -14.73
C GLY A 220 -7.21 -12.43 -13.71
N VAL A 221 -7.78 -11.24 -13.97
CA VAL A 221 -7.71 -10.10 -13.04
C VAL A 221 -8.47 -10.40 -11.74
N TYR A 222 -9.65 -10.99 -11.82
CA TYR A 222 -10.43 -11.40 -10.65
C TYR A 222 -9.64 -12.38 -9.78
N ARG A 223 -9.08 -13.43 -10.36
CA ARG A 223 -8.24 -14.41 -9.65
C ARG A 223 -7.03 -13.75 -8.96
N LYS A 224 -6.36 -12.81 -9.64
CA LYS A 224 -5.25 -12.05 -9.05
C LYS A 224 -5.69 -11.25 -7.82
N THR A 225 -6.88 -10.63 -7.87
CA THR A 225 -7.33 -9.69 -6.81
C THR A 225 -8.01 -10.40 -5.66
N VAL A 226 -8.89 -11.37 -5.96
CA VAL A 226 -9.72 -12.08 -4.96
C VAL A 226 -9.06 -13.38 -4.47
N GLY A 227 -8.14 -13.94 -5.25
CA GLY A 227 -7.37 -15.15 -4.88
C GLY A 227 -8.00 -16.48 -5.32
N VAL A 228 -9.21 -16.46 -5.88
CA VAL A 228 -9.93 -17.65 -6.35
C VAL A 228 -10.52 -17.41 -7.75
N GLU A 229 -10.85 -18.49 -8.46
CA GLU A 229 -11.59 -18.36 -9.73
C GLU A 229 -13.05 -18.01 -9.47
N PRO A 230 -13.66 -17.14 -10.31
CA PRO A 230 -15.07 -16.82 -10.19
C PRO A 230 -15.90 -18.06 -10.60
N THR A 231 -16.80 -18.47 -9.73
CA THR A 231 -17.76 -19.54 -10.04
C THR A 231 -19.04 -18.91 -10.57
N LYS A 232 -20.13 -18.97 -9.83
CA LYS A 232 -21.39 -18.33 -10.17
C LYS A 232 -21.50 -17.03 -9.36
N LEU A 233 -21.37 -15.89 -10.04
CA LEU A 233 -21.43 -14.58 -9.39
C LEU A 233 -22.87 -14.07 -9.28
N ALA A 234 -23.24 -13.54 -8.12
CA ALA A 234 -24.52 -12.86 -7.93
C ALA A 234 -24.50 -11.45 -8.54
N PRO A 235 -25.65 -10.87 -8.93
CA PRO A 235 -25.70 -9.48 -9.39
C PRO A 235 -25.15 -8.51 -8.34
N GLY A 236 -24.22 -7.63 -8.75
CA GLY A 236 -23.71 -6.58 -7.88
C GLY A 236 -24.74 -5.45 -7.73
N ALA A 237 -24.82 -4.89 -6.52
CA ALA A 237 -25.71 -3.77 -6.23
C ALA A 237 -24.91 -2.49 -5.93
N PRO A 238 -25.38 -1.29 -6.35
CA PRO A 238 -24.78 -0.02 -5.98
C PRO A 238 -25.04 0.28 -4.49
N ILE A 239 -24.13 1.05 -3.87
CA ILE A 239 -24.17 1.39 -2.44
C ILE A 239 -24.68 2.82 -2.19
N ASP A 240 -25.61 3.30 -3.00
CA ASP A 240 -26.13 4.68 -2.93
C ASP A 240 -26.57 5.08 -1.49
N ARG A 241 -26.99 4.12 -0.65
CA ARG A 241 -27.43 4.39 0.74
C ARG A 241 -26.31 4.85 1.67
N LEU A 242 -25.06 4.53 1.35
CA LEU A 242 -23.87 4.88 2.14
C LEU A 242 -23.22 6.19 1.64
N LEU A 243 -23.73 6.75 0.56
CA LEU A 243 -23.18 7.97 -0.05
C LEU A 243 -23.82 9.22 0.54
N PRO A 244 -23.09 10.35 0.60
CA PRO A 244 -23.62 11.66 0.97
C PRO A 244 -24.75 12.09 0.01
N LYS A 245 -25.58 13.00 0.47
CA LYS A 245 -26.70 13.50 -0.33
C LYS A 245 -26.29 14.54 -1.37
N SER A 246 -25.17 15.23 -1.14
CA SER A 246 -24.65 16.27 -2.06
C SER A 246 -23.15 16.12 -2.29
N ARG A 247 -22.66 16.70 -3.38
CA ARG A 247 -21.24 16.76 -3.71
C ARG A 247 -20.46 17.57 -2.67
N GLU A 248 -21.03 18.66 -2.20
CA GLU A 248 -20.42 19.57 -1.22
C GLU A 248 -20.22 18.85 0.12
N GLU A 249 -21.16 18.03 0.52
CA GLU A 249 -21.03 17.15 1.70
C GLU A 249 -19.92 16.11 1.48
N ALA A 250 -19.86 15.52 0.30
CA ALA A 250 -18.81 14.57 -0.08
C ALA A 250 -17.42 15.22 -0.01
N GLU A 251 -17.24 16.41 -0.56
CA GLU A 251 -15.99 17.17 -0.51
C GLU A 251 -15.57 17.47 0.94
N ARG A 252 -16.50 17.88 1.80
CA ARG A 252 -16.24 18.16 3.21
C ARG A 252 -15.80 16.91 3.99
N ILE A 253 -16.45 15.77 3.77
CA ILE A 253 -16.09 14.50 4.39
C ILE A 253 -14.68 14.09 3.96
N ALA A 254 -14.41 14.13 2.65
CA ALA A 254 -13.12 13.74 2.10
C ALA A 254 -11.95 14.59 2.65
N GLN A 255 -12.15 15.90 2.81
CA GLN A 255 -11.13 16.79 3.38
C GLN A 255 -10.73 16.43 4.81
N ASN A 256 -11.65 15.88 5.60
CA ASN A 256 -11.43 15.60 7.01
C ASN A 256 -11.06 14.14 7.29
N GLU A 257 -11.48 13.20 6.45
CA GLU A 257 -11.41 11.77 6.76
C GLU A 257 -10.56 10.96 5.79
N HIS A 258 -10.14 11.57 4.65
CA HIS A 258 -9.45 10.79 3.62
C HIS A 258 -8.04 10.42 4.06
N PRO A 259 -7.68 9.11 4.07
CA PRO A 259 -6.40 8.63 4.60
C PRO A 259 -5.17 9.24 3.91
N PHE A 260 -5.26 9.60 2.63
CA PHE A 260 -4.17 10.24 1.90
C PHE A 260 -3.82 11.62 2.45
N ILE A 261 -4.84 12.41 2.83
CA ILE A 261 -4.65 13.73 3.44
C ILE A 261 -4.10 13.58 4.86
N LEU A 262 -4.66 12.63 5.64
CA LEU A 262 -4.22 12.38 7.02
C LEU A 262 -2.77 11.87 7.06
N ALA A 263 -2.38 10.98 6.15
CA ALA A 263 -1.01 10.52 6.03
C ALA A 263 -0.04 11.69 5.75
N ALA A 264 -0.39 12.57 4.81
CA ALA A 264 0.43 13.73 4.48
C ALA A 264 0.55 14.74 5.65
N LEU A 265 -0.52 14.91 6.45
CA LEU A 265 -0.48 15.74 7.65
C LEU A 265 0.44 15.14 8.71
N HIS A 266 0.36 13.83 8.99
CA HIS A 266 1.27 13.16 9.93
C HIS A 266 2.73 13.20 9.44
N GLU A 267 2.98 13.16 8.12
CA GLU A 267 4.34 13.35 7.58
C GLU A 267 4.85 14.78 7.78
N ALA A 268 3.98 15.79 7.74
CA ALA A 268 4.34 17.15 8.08
C ALA A 268 4.67 17.28 9.58
N ASP A 269 3.91 16.61 10.46
CA ASP A 269 4.20 16.55 11.91
C ASP A 269 5.55 15.88 12.18
N VAL A 270 5.90 14.81 11.46
CA VAL A 270 7.24 14.17 11.52
C VAL A 270 8.33 15.19 11.20
N ALA A 271 8.18 15.93 10.10
CA ALA A 271 9.19 16.90 9.69
C ALA A 271 9.32 18.08 10.69
N ASP A 272 8.23 18.51 11.32
CA ASP A 272 8.26 19.53 12.37
C ASP A 272 8.97 19.02 13.65
N LEU A 273 8.83 17.74 13.97
CA LEU A 273 9.52 17.10 15.09
C LEU A 273 11.00 16.85 14.79
N ASP A 274 11.35 16.55 13.54
CA ASP A 274 12.72 16.42 13.07
C ASP A 274 13.51 17.74 13.20
N ILE A 275 12.86 18.90 12.97
CA ILE A 275 13.47 20.21 13.26
C ILE A 275 13.90 20.30 14.72
N LYS A 276 13.00 19.93 15.65
CA LYS A 276 13.27 19.98 17.09
C LYS A 276 14.37 18.99 17.49
N ALA A 277 14.39 17.80 16.86
CA ALA A 277 15.44 16.82 17.10
C ALA A 277 16.82 17.30 16.62
N LEU A 278 16.88 18.08 15.53
CA LEU A 278 18.10 18.70 15.03
C LEU A 278 18.50 19.95 15.84
N GLU A 279 17.54 20.73 16.33
CA GLU A 279 17.80 21.86 17.25
C GLU A 279 18.41 21.38 18.59
N ALA A 280 18.10 20.13 19.00
CA ALA A 280 18.73 19.50 20.16
C ALA A 280 20.24 19.30 20.00
N ASP A 281 20.79 19.29 18.79
CA ASP A 281 22.24 19.21 18.59
C ASP A 281 23.00 20.49 19.01
N PHE A 282 22.31 21.61 19.24
CA PHE A 282 22.89 22.80 19.89
C PHE A 282 22.97 22.70 21.42
N MET A 283 22.25 21.71 22.00
CA MET A 283 22.17 21.60 23.47
C MET A 283 23.30 20.76 24.03
N PRO A 284 23.69 20.99 25.30
CA PRO A 284 24.62 20.10 25.99
C PRO A 284 24.10 18.67 26.05
N LYS A 285 25.02 17.68 26.00
CA LYS A 285 24.72 16.26 26.18
C LYS A 285 25.47 15.72 27.38
N LEU A 286 24.78 14.99 28.24
CA LEU A 286 25.34 14.41 29.47
C LEU A 286 25.16 12.91 29.44
N SER A 287 26.24 12.15 29.60
CA SER A 287 26.21 10.70 29.78
C SER A 287 27.06 10.24 30.93
N ILE A 288 26.75 9.08 31.51
CA ILE A 288 27.61 8.35 32.43
C ILE A 288 28.26 7.24 31.64
N VAL A 289 29.61 7.20 31.71
CA VAL A 289 30.41 6.17 31.02
C VAL A 289 31.18 5.36 32.07
N GLY A 290 30.90 4.07 32.14
CA GLY A 290 31.69 3.10 32.91
C GLY A 290 32.56 2.28 31.96
N ASP A 291 33.80 2.06 32.32
CA ASP A 291 34.74 1.24 31.55
C ASP A 291 35.54 0.33 32.49
N VAL A 292 35.54 -0.95 32.16
CA VAL A 292 36.39 -1.95 32.81
C VAL A 292 37.33 -2.52 31.76
N PHE A 293 38.61 -2.46 32.02
CA PHE A 293 39.58 -2.81 31.01
C PHE A 293 40.76 -3.61 31.54
N THR A 294 41.32 -4.41 30.67
CA THR A 294 42.64 -5.04 30.84
C THR A 294 43.45 -4.80 29.57
N GLN A 295 44.70 -4.38 29.80
CA GLN A 295 45.64 -4.08 28.72
C GLN A 295 47.00 -4.72 29.09
N THR A 296 47.62 -5.39 28.12
CA THR A 296 48.93 -6.01 28.29
C THR A 296 49.81 -5.65 27.11
N ASP A 297 51.10 -5.36 27.37
CA ASP A 297 52.14 -5.04 26.37
C ASP A 297 51.84 -3.84 25.44
N ILE A 298 50.93 -2.99 25.80
CA ILE A 298 50.58 -1.76 25.02
C ILE A 298 51.67 -0.68 25.19
N SER A 299 52.16 -0.48 26.40
CA SER A 299 53.16 0.55 26.71
C SER A 299 54.57 0.00 26.89
N GLY A 300 54.85 -1.24 26.50
CA GLY A 300 56.10 -1.97 26.62
C GLY A 300 55.91 -3.43 27.02
N ILE A 301 56.94 -4.26 26.81
CA ILE A 301 56.91 -5.70 27.09
C ILE A 301 56.76 -5.95 28.60
N GLY A 302 55.79 -6.81 28.97
CA GLY A 302 55.52 -7.20 30.36
C GLY A 302 54.65 -6.24 31.16
N ASN A 303 54.24 -5.11 30.59
CA ASN A 303 53.36 -4.16 31.26
C ASN A 303 51.90 -4.66 31.20
N ARG A 304 51.25 -4.74 32.35
CA ARG A 304 49.83 -5.07 32.49
C ARG A 304 49.11 -3.96 33.25
N ASN A 305 48.01 -3.50 32.68
CA ASN A 305 47.14 -2.53 33.28
C ASN A 305 45.72 -3.09 33.39
N VAL A 306 45.15 -3.10 34.57
CA VAL A 306 43.75 -3.52 34.81
C VAL A 306 43.10 -2.41 35.60
N GLY A 307 41.98 -1.94 35.15
CA GLY A 307 41.30 -0.83 35.77
C GLY A 307 39.80 -0.82 35.53
N ALA A 308 39.12 -0.06 36.38
CA ALA A 308 37.73 0.31 36.19
C ALA A 308 37.58 1.81 36.47
N LYS A 309 36.76 2.47 35.68
CA LYS A 309 36.45 3.90 35.85
C LYS A 309 34.96 4.16 35.59
N VAL A 310 34.41 5.14 36.28
CA VAL A 310 33.10 5.68 36.04
C VAL A 310 33.25 7.19 35.90
N LEU A 311 32.77 7.76 34.81
CA LEU A 311 32.94 9.17 34.46
C LEU A 311 31.59 9.77 34.07
N GLY A 312 31.33 11.00 34.53
CA GLY A 312 30.32 11.85 33.92
C GLY A 312 30.95 12.53 32.69
N HIS A 313 30.35 12.36 31.53
CA HIS A 313 30.80 12.98 30.28
C HIS A 313 29.81 14.04 29.85
N LEU A 314 30.22 15.32 29.94
CA LEU A 314 29.44 16.45 29.45
C LEU A 314 30.07 16.97 28.15
N ASN A 315 29.29 16.92 27.07
CA ASN A 315 29.67 17.49 25.78
C ASN A 315 28.82 18.73 25.48
N VAL A 316 29.47 19.89 25.34
CA VAL A 316 28.83 21.17 25.01
C VAL A 316 29.34 21.63 23.65
N PRO A 317 28.50 21.57 22.57
CA PRO A 317 28.91 22.07 21.25
C PRO A 317 28.96 23.61 21.28
N ILE A 318 30.16 24.20 21.18
CA ILE A 318 30.35 25.66 21.20
C ILE A 318 30.29 26.22 19.77
N TYR A 319 30.96 25.59 18.85
CA TYR A 319 30.99 26.00 17.43
C TYR A 319 31.36 24.85 16.51
N GLU A 320 30.53 24.59 15.54
CA GLU A 320 30.65 23.45 14.60
C GLU A 320 30.77 23.91 13.12
N GLY A 321 31.34 25.10 12.89
CA GLY A 321 31.53 25.63 11.53
C GLY A 321 30.23 25.89 10.77
N GLY A 322 29.07 26.00 11.47
CA GLY A 322 27.76 26.25 10.86
C GLY A 322 27.03 25.02 10.39
N LEU A 323 27.55 23.79 10.59
CA LEU A 323 26.94 22.54 10.13
C LEU A 323 25.53 22.34 10.70
N THR A 324 25.39 22.41 12.03
CA THR A 324 24.09 22.21 12.69
C THR A 324 23.08 23.29 12.28
N SER A 325 23.50 24.55 12.19
CA SER A 325 22.66 25.64 11.68
C SER A 325 22.14 25.40 10.26
N SER A 326 23.00 24.86 9.40
CA SER A 326 22.62 24.51 8.02
C SER A 326 21.62 23.35 7.98
N ARG A 327 21.83 22.31 8.80
CA ARG A 327 20.90 21.17 8.92
C ARG A 327 19.53 21.60 9.41
N VAL A 328 19.47 22.49 10.41
CA VAL A 328 18.20 23.04 10.91
C VAL A 328 17.48 23.86 9.83
N ARG A 329 18.20 24.72 9.09
CA ARG A 329 17.58 25.43 7.95
C ARG A 329 17.05 24.47 6.89
N GLN A 330 17.83 23.45 6.52
CA GLN A 330 17.39 22.40 5.58
C GLN A 330 16.12 21.69 6.06
N ALA A 331 16.06 21.31 7.34
CA ALA A 331 14.88 20.66 7.91
C ALA A 331 13.65 21.58 7.89
N LYS A 332 13.82 22.89 8.12
CA LYS A 332 12.73 23.89 8.03
C LYS A 332 12.17 23.98 6.61
N GLU A 333 13.02 23.96 5.59
CA GLU A 333 12.57 23.93 4.19
C GLU A 333 11.88 22.60 3.85
N THR A 334 12.38 21.47 4.37
CA THR A 334 11.75 20.15 4.21
C THR A 334 10.36 20.14 4.88
N ALA A 335 10.20 20.70 6.08
CA ALA A 335 8.90 20.81 6.72
C ALA A 335 7.93 21.71 5.93
N GLY A 336 8.44 22.81 5.36
CA GLY A 336 7.69 23.64 4.41
C GLY A 336 7.22 22.83 3.20
N GLN A 337 8.09 22.03 2.59
CA GLN A 337 7.72 21.13 1.50
C GLN A 337 6.61 20.16 1.91
N ARG A 338 6.73 19.49 3.08
CA ARG A 338 5.70 18.52 3.55
C ARG A 338 4.33 19.16 3.77
N ARG A 339 4.29 20.43 4.19
CA ARG A 339 3.02 21.18 4.30
C ARG A 339 2.39 21.42 2.94
N PHE A 340 3.19 21.80 1.92
CA PHE A 340 2.69 21.91 0.56
C PHE A 340 2.26 20.55 -0.02
N ASP A 341 2.96 19.46 0.29
CA ASP A 341 2.55 18.10 -0.10
C ASP A 341 1.15 17.76 0.47
N ALA A 342 0.83 18.20 1.70
CA ALA A 342 -0.51 18.03 2.27
C ALA A 342 -1.57 18.88 1.55
N ASP A 343 -1.23 20.09 1.10
CA ASP A 343 -2.15 20.92 0.30
C ASP A 343 -2.38 20.32 -1.11
N VAL A 344 -1.34 19.75 -1.72
CA VAL A 344 -1.44 18.97 -2.98
C VAL A 344 -2.38 17.76 -2.77
N ALA A 345 -2.19 17.00 -1.69
CA ALA A 345 -3.05 15.86 -1.37
C ALA A 345 -4.53 16.28 -1.23
N ARG A 346 -4.82 17.42 -0.60
CA ARG A 346 -6.17 17.97 -0.51
C ARG A 346 -6.75 18.30 -1.89
N ALA A 347 -5.97 18.97 -2.73
CA ALA A 347 -6.42 19.36 -4.07
C ALA A 347 -6.70 18.14 -4.95
N GLU A 348 -5.84 17.12 -4.90
CA GLU A 348 -6.00 15.86 -5.63
C GLU A 348 -7.28 15.12 -5.20
N ILE A 349 -7.51 14.98 -3.90
CA ILE A 349 -8.71 14.29 -3.40
C ILE A 349 -9.98 15.05 -3.76
N LEU A 350 -10.00 16.36 -3.65
CA LEU A 350 -11.17 17.15 -4.08
C LEU A 350 -11.46 16.99 -5.58
N SER A 351 -10.43 16.98 -6.42
CA SER A 351 -10.57 16.70 -7.84
C SER A 351 -11.14 15.30 -8.09
N LEU A 352 -10.66 14.31 -7.36
CA LEU A 352 -11.09 12.91 -7.46
C LEU A 352 -12.57 12.74 -7.04
N VAL A 353 -12.99 13.38 -5.92
CA VAL A 353 -14.39 13.38 -5.48
C VAL A 353 -15.30 13.95 -6.57
N ARG A 354 -14.92 15.07 -7.19
CA ARG A 354 -15.70 15.70 -8.28
C ARG A 354 -15.81 14.78 -9.50
N ALA A 355 -14.70 14.15 -9.88
CA ALA A 355 -14.68 13.25 -11.02
C ALA A 355 -15.58 12.01 -10.78
N TYR A 356 -15.47 11.37 -9.62
CA TYR A 356 -16.27 10.17 -9.32
C TYR A 356 -17.73 10.50 -9.07
N TRP A 357 -18.03 11.66 -8.47
CA TRP A 357 -19.41 12.13 -8.34
C TRP A 357 -20.06 12.35 -9.72
N GLY A 358 -19.34 13.01 -10.63
CA GLY A 358 -19.78 13.19 -12.00
C GLY A 358 -19.98 11.86 -12.75
N ALA A 359 -19.05 10.94 -12.61
CA ALA A 359 -19.15 9.60 -13.20
C ALA A 359 -20.38 8.82 -12.68
N LEU A 360 -20.69 8.91 -11.38
CA LEU A 360 -21.90 8.29 -10.81
C LEU A 360 -23.17 8.88 -11.41
N GLN A 361 -23.26 10.19 -11.55
CA GLN A 361 -24.44 10.83 -12.17
C GLN A 361 -24.56 10.47 -13.66
N ALA A 362 -23.45 10.48 -14.39
CA ALA A 362 -23.42 10.05 -15.78
C ALA A 362 -23.89 8.59 -15.96
N ALA A 363 -23.42 7.67 -15.11
CA ALA A 363 -23.84 6.27 -15.18
C ALA A 363 -25.35 6.08 -14.89
N LYS A 364 -25.92 6.87 -13.95
CA LYS A 364 -27.38 6.86 -13.69
C LYS A 364 -28.17 7.29 -14.93
N THR A 365 -27.73 8.36 -15.60
CA THR A 365 -28.35 8.86 -16.82
C THR A 365 -28.21 7.88 -17.99
N GLN A 366 -27.03 7.25 -18.15
CA GLN A 366 -26.76 6.27 -19.18
C GLN A 366 -27.67 5.04 -19.07
N ILE A 367 -27.95 4.55 -17.86
CA ILE A 367 -28.88 3.43 -17.67
C ILE A 367 -30.28 3.79 -18.17
N SER A 368 -30.80 4.94 -17.77
CA SER A 368 -32.13 5.42 -18.20
C SER A 368 -32.21 5.62 -19.72
N ALA A 369 -31.17 6.19 -20.31
CA ALA A 369 -31.07 6.38 -21.76
C ALA A 369 -31.00 5.05 -22.52
N ALA A 370 -30.16 4.10 -22.05
CA ALA A 370 -30.03 2.78 -22.66
C ALA A 370 -31.34 1.97 -22.58
N GLN A 371 -32.07 2.04 -21.47
CA GLN A 371 -33.39 1.39 -21.34
C GLN A 371 -34.40 1.96 -22.35
N THR A 372 -34.44 3.27 -22.52
CA THR A 372 -35.29 3.93 -23.51
C THR A 372 -34.89 3.55 -24.94
N GLN A 373 -33.58 3.51 -25.23
CA GLN A 373 -33.04 3.09 -26.54
C GLN A 373 -33.41 1.64 -26.84
N ILE A 374 -33.29 0.71 -25.90
CA ILE A 374 -33.69 -0.70 -26.07
C ILE A 374 -35.17 -0.79 -26.44
N ALA A 375 -36.05 -0.14 -25.67
CA ALA A 375 -37.48 -0.17 -25.93
C ALA A 375 -37.87 0.41 -27.32
N ALA A 376 -37.16 1.45 -27.77
CA ALA A 376 -37.34 2.01 -29.11
C ALA A 376 -36.80 1.08 -30.19
N ALA A 377 -35.61 0.51 -30.03
CA ALA A 377 -34.99 -0.41 -30.99
C ALA A 377 -35.78 -1.73 -31.13
N GLU A 378 -36.37 -2.23 -30.05
CA GLU A 378 -37.24 -3.41 -30.10
C GLU A 378 -38.51 -3.16 -30.93
N ARG A 379 -39.15 -2.00 -30.73
CA ARG A 379 -40.31 -1.61 -31.56
C ARG A 379 -39.94 -1.39 -33.01
N ALA A 380 -38.82 -0.73 -33.30
CA ALA A 380 -38.34 -0.53 -34.65
C ALA A 380 -38.00 -1.84 -35.34
N LEU A 381 -37.31 -2.77 -34.67
CA LEU A 381 -37.01 -4.09 -35.23
C LEU A 381 -38.27 -4.90 -35.51
N TYR A 382 -39.27 -4.82 -34.64
CA TYR A 382 -40.56 -5.46 -34.85
C TYR A 382 -41.25 -4.89 -36.10
N GLY A 383 -41.38 -3.58 -36.25
CA GLY A 383 -41.98 -2.92 -37.41
C GLY A 383 -41.26 -3.26 -38.71
N ILE A 384 -39.91 -3.13 -38.74
CA ILE A 384 -39.09 -3.46 -39.92
C ILE A 384 -39.29 -4.93 -40.34
N ARG A 385 -39.43 -5.85 -39.39
CA ARG A 385 -39.69 -7.27 -39.70
C ARG A 385 -41.05 -7.49 -40.33
N GLU A 386 -42.11 -6.81 -39.87
CA GLU A 386 -43.45 -6.91 -40.46
C GLU A 386 -43.50 -6.27 -41.86
N GLU A 387 -42.89 -5.09 -42.03
CA GLU A 387 -42.75 -4.42 -43.32
C GLU A 387 -41.94 -5.28 -44.33
N ALA A 388 -40.89 -5.98 -43.87
CA ALA A 388 -40.09 -6.86 -44.71
C ALA A 388 -40.87 -8.13 -45.14
N LYS A 389 -41.78 -8.66 -44.30
CA LYS A 389 -42.71 -9.75 -44.71
C LYS A 389 -43.66 -9.31 -45.81
N ALA A 390 -44.06 -8.03 -45.82
CA ALA A 390 -44.88 -7.40 -46.84
C ALA A 390 -44.07 -6.96 -48.09
N GLY A 391 -42.74 -7.22 -48.12
CA GLY A 391 -41.87 -6.86 -49.23
C GLY A 391 -41.46 -5.39 -49.31
N GLN A 392 -41.77 -4.60 -48.28
CA GLN A 392 -41.50 -3.13 -48.24
C GLN A 392 -40.12 -2.78 -47.69
N ARG A 393 -39.41 -3.75 -47.09
CA ARG A 393 -38.08 -3.57 -46.50
C ARG A 393 -37.13 -4.67 -46.93
N THR A 394 -35.83 -4.33 -46.95
CA THR A 394 -34.75 -5.21 -47.36
C THR A 394 -34.23 -6.06 -46.18
N THR A 395 -33.57 -7.18 -46.51
CA THR A 395 -32.85 -8.01 -45.54
C THR A 395 -31.78 -7.17 -44.77
N LEU A 396 -31.14 -6.25 -45.49
CA LEU A 396 -30.11 -5.36 -44.87
C LEU A 396 -30.69 -4.49 -43.76
N GLU A 397 -31.89 -3.91 -43.94
CA GLU A 397 -32.52 -3.06 -42.90
C GLU A 397 -32.86 -3.86 -41.64
N ILE A 398 -33.29 -5.13 -41.77
CA ILE A 398 -33.49 -6.02 -40.62
C ILE A 398 -32.17 -6.26 -39.88
N LEU A 399 -31.08 -6.52 -40.61
CA LEU A 399 -29.75 -6.73 -40.00
C LEU A 399 -29.22 -5.50 -39.28
N ILE A 400 -29.47 -4.32 -39.84
CA ILE A 400 -29.09 -3.03 -39.18
C ILE A 400 -29.90 -2.86 -37.88
N ALA A 401 -31.22 -3.01 -37.90
CA ALA A 401 -32.05 -2.89 -36.71
C ALA A 401 -31.71 -3.92 -35.63
N GLN A 402 -31.35 -5.14 -36.00
CA GLN A 402 -30.86 -6.15 -35.07
C GLN A 402 -29.56 -5.74 -34.42
N GLN A 403 -28.62 -5.16 -35.18
CA GLN A 403 -27.35 -4.68 -34.68
C GLN A 403 -27.53 -3.48 -33.71
N GLU A 404 -28.41 -2.54 -34.03
CA GLU A 404 -28.75 -1.42 -33.15
C GLU A 404 -29.31 -1.90 -31.79
N LEU A 405 -30.24 -2.87 -31.82
CA LEU A 405 -30.76 -3.47 -30.58
C LEU A 405 -29.67 -4.18 -29.78
N LEU A 406 -28.77 -4.92 -30.45
CA LEU A 406 -27.62 -5.54 -29.75
C LEU A 406 -26.74 -4.52 -29.09
N TYR A 407 -26.38 -3.44 -29.77
CA TYR A 407 -25.56 -2.37 -29.23
C TYR A 407 -26.22 -1.66 -28.02
N ALA A 408 -27.52 -1.39 -28.10
CA ALA A 408 -28.28 -0.83 -27.01
C ALA A 408 -28.27 -1.75 -25.75
N ARG A 409 -28.41 -3.05 -25.93
CA ARG A 409 -28.35 -4.04 -24.84
C ARG A 409 -26.95 -4.15 -24.23
N ILE A 410 -25.90 -4.13 -25.04
CA ILE A 410 -24.51 -4.10 -24.56
C ILE A 410 -24.26 -2.81 -23.79
N ALA A 411 -24.69 -1.64 -24.30
CA ALA A 411 -24.55 -0.35 -23.62
C ALA A 411 -25.21 -0.38 -22.23
N LEU A 412 -26.39 -1.00 -22.09
CA LEU A 412 -27.04 -1.14 -20.79
C LEU A 412 -26.19 -1.98 -19.80
N VAL A 413 -25.62 -3.10 -20.26
CA VAL A 413 -24.75 -3.95 -19.42
C VAL A 413 -23.53 -3.15 -18.91
N PHE A 414 -22.91 -2.36 -19.78
CA PHE A 414 -21.78 -1.49 -19.41
C PHE A 414 -22.21 -0.40 -18.42
N ALA A 415 -23.31 0.29 -18.69
CA ALA A 415 -23.83 1.33 -17.81
C ALA A 415 -24.22 0.81 -16.42
N GLN A 416 -24.77 -0.41 -16.32
CA GLN A 416 -25.07 -1.06 -15.05
C GLN A 416 -23.80 -1.36 -14.24
N ARG A 417 -22.77 -1.87 -14.90
CA ARG A 417 -21.45 -2.08 -14.28
C ARG A 417 -20.86 -0.76 -13.79
N ASP A 418 -20.88 0.27 -14.64
CA ASP A 418 -20.28 1.57 -14.34
C ASP A 418 -20.99 2.25 -13.18
N ARG A 419 -22.29 2.14 -13.05
CA ARG A 419 -23.05 2.64 -11.89
C ARG A 419 -22.58 2.01 -10.58
N VAL A 420 -22.42 0.68 -10.55
CA VAL A 420 -21.97 -0.01 -9.34
C VAL A 420 -20.55 0.45 -9.00
N VAL A 421 -19.62 0.37 -9.95
CA VAL A 421 -18.22 0.76 -9.73
C VAL A 421 -18.10 2.24 -9.33
N ALA A 422 -18.84 3.15 -9.99
CA ALA A 422 -18.83 4.57 -9.64
C ALA A 422 -19.35 4.83 -8.21
N SER A 423 -20.34 4.06 -7.73
CA SER A 423 -20.82 4.19 -6.34
C SER A 423 -19.72 3.84 -5.33
N TYR A 424 -18.94 2.79 -5.55
CA TYR A 424 -17.80 2.42 -4.72
C TYR A 424 -16.62 3.39 -4.90
N ALA A 425 -16.42 3.93 -6.11
CA ALA A 425 -15.40 4.96 -6.36
C ALA A 425 -15.66 6.23 -5.55
N VAL A 426 -16.91 6.68 -5.48
CA VAL A 426 -17.29 7.80 -4.59
C VAL A 426 -16.98 7.45 -3.14
N LEU A 427 -17.39 6.27 -2.64
CA LEU A 427 -17.08 5.88 -1.26
C LEU A 427 -15.59 5.81 -0.98
N SER A 428 -14.79 5.33 -1.94
CA SER A 428 -13.32 5.34 -1.87
C SER A 428 -12.77 6.76 -1.79
N SER A 429 -13.26 7.68 -2.60
CA SER A 429 -12.80 9.08 -2.59
C SER A 429 -13.17 9.85 -1.32
N LEU A 430 -14.10 9.32 -0.51
CA LEU A 430 -14.40 9.84 0.84
C LEU A 430 -13.45 9.31 1.92
N GLY A 431 -12.61 8.32 1.60
CA GLY A 431 -11.80 7.64 2.60
C GLY A 431 -12.55 6.57 3.41
N ARG A 432 -13.78 6.21 3.02
CA ARG A 432 -14.68 5.32 3.79
C ARG A 432 -14.82 3.91 3.22
N LEU A 433 -14.13 3.56 2.16
CA LEU A 433 -14.13 2.21 1.61
C LEU A 433 -13.22 1.29 2.42
N SER A 434 -13.71 0.79 3.55
CA SER A 434 -12.98 -0.12 4.43
C SER A 434 -13.81 -1.32 4.83
N SER A 435 -13.15 -2.40 5.27
CA SER A 435 -13.79 -3.62 5.75
C SER A 435 -14.72 -3.36 6.95
N GLY A 436 -14.30 -2.48 7.84
CA GLY A 436 -15.09 -2.08 9.01
C GLY A 436 -16.34 -1.28 8.64
N TRP A 437 -16.23 -0.29 7.74
CA TRP A 437 -17.37 0.51 7.29
C TRP A 437 -18.41 -0.31 6.50
N LEU A 438 -17.93 -1.30 5.73
CA LEU A 438 -18.80 -2.20 4.97
C LEU A 438 -19.28 -3.42 5.75
N GLY A 439 -18.84 -3.60 7.02
CA GLY A 439 -19.22 -4.73 7.86
C GLY A 439 -18.77 -6.10 7.30
N LEU A 440 -17.65 -6.15 6.58
CA LEU A 440 -17.21 -7.35 5.86
C LEU A 440 -16.60 -8.41 6.79
N THR A 441 -15.89 -7.99 7.84
CA THR A 441 -15.17 -8.90 8.75
C THR A 441 -15.37 -8.47 10.19
N PRO A 442 -16.13 -9.21 11.00
CA PRO A 442 -16.13 -9.04 12.44
C PRO A 442 -14.72 -9.39 12.97
N GLY A 443 -14.06 -8.46 13.68
CA GLY A 443 -12.71 -8.67 14.22
C GLY A 443 -11.58 -8.57 13.18
N GLY A 444 -11.65 -7.60 12.25
CA GLY A 444 -10.60 -7.33 11.27
C GLY A 444 -9.24 -6.99 11.90
N TYR A 445 -8.20 -6.89 11.08
CA TYR A 445 -6.86 -6.51 11.53
C TYR A 445 -6.86 -5.18 12.27
N ASP A 446 -6.40 -5.21 13.55
CA ASP A 446 -6.23 -4.01 14.36
C ASP A 446 -4.74 -3.60 14.35
N PRO A 447 -4.42 -2.44 13.76
CA PRO A 447 -3.05 -1.96 13.68
C PRO A 447 -2.46 -1.52 15.04
N ALA A 448 -3.28 -1.36 16.09
CA ALA A 448 -2.80 -0.96 17.41
C ALA A 448 -2.19 -2.12 18.19
N ILE A 449 -2.63 -3.36 17.95
CA ILE A 449 -2.20 -4.53 18.74
C ILE A 449 -0.68 -4.71 18.68
N HIS A 450 -0.10 -4.75 17.49
CA HIS A 450 1.35 -4.94 17.34
C HIS A 450 2.14 -3.77 17.93
N PHE A 451 1.69 -2.54 17.71
CA PHE A 451 2.32 -1.35 18.28
C PHE A 451 2.40 -1.43 19.81
N GLU A 452 1.29 -1.77 20.49
CA GLU A 452 1.26 -1.90 21.95
C GLU A 452 2.16 -3.04 22.46
N GLN A 453 2.37 -4.08 21.66
CA GLN A 453 3.26 -5.18 22.01
C GLN A 453 4.74 -4.80 21.93
N VAL A 454 5.12 -3.93 20.99
CA VAL A 454 6.54 -3.66 20.69
C VAL A 454 7.07 -2.36 21.29
N LYS A 455 6.23 -1.36 21.56
CA LYS A 455 6.65 -0.01 21.97
C LYS A 455 7.60 0.01 23.17
N ASP A 456 7.40 -0.91 24.13
CA ASP A 456 8.18 -0.99 25.37
C ASP A 456 9.21 -2.15 25.40
N LEU A 457 9.39 -2.87 24.29
CA LEU A 457 10.30 -4.02 24.26
C LEU A 457 11.78 -3.61 24.35
N TRP A 458 12.54 -4.45 25.10
CA TRP A 458 13.97 -4.33 25.28
C TRP A 458 14.64 -5.67 24.93
N GLY A 459 15.50 -5.69 23.93
CA GLY A 459 16.48 -6.74 23.71
C GLY A 459 15.97 -8.13 23.32
N ASP A 460 14.68 -8.33 23.10
CA ASP A 460 14.12 -9.57 22.58
C ASP A 460 14.02 -9.48 21.04
N PRO A 461 14.76 -10.31 20.29
CA PRO A 461 14.71 -10.31 18.82
C PRO A 461 13.51 -11.07 18.24
N THR A 462 12.66 -11.68 19.06
CA THR A 462 11.49 -12.41 18.58
C THR A 462 10.36 -11.47 18.23
N THR A 463 9.77 -11.65 17.05
CA THR A 463 8.56 -10.88 16.70
C THR A 463 7.37 -11.42 17.49
N PRO A 464 6.51 -10.55 18.05
CA PRO A 464 5.29 -10.99 18.71
C PRO A 464 4.43 -11.87 17.80
N ASP A 465 3.71 -12.82 18.37
CA ASP A 465 2.79 -13.69 17.63
C ASP A 465 1.75 -12.86 16.86
N ARG A 466 1.44 -13.36 15.65
CA ARG A 466 0.54 -12.68 14.69
C ARG A 466 -0.92 -12.77 15.11
#